data_c70fab5b3d136a9551c58230bfc41e29
#
_entry.id   c70fab5b3d136a9551c58230bfc41e29
#
_cell.length_a   1.000
_cell.length_b   1.000
_cell.length_c   1.000
_cell.angle_alpha   90.00
_cell.angle_beta   90.00
_cell.angle_gamma   90.00
#
_symmetry.space_group_name_H-M   'P 1'
#
loop_
_entity.id
_entity.type
_entity.pdbx_description
1 polymer ?
#
loop_
_entity_poly.entity_id
_entity_poly.type
_entity_poly.pdbx_seq_one_letter_code
_entity_poly.pdbx_strand_id
1 'polypeptide(L)'
;MTTPNPSSENMLERMFKLSENKTSFRTELLAGVTTFLTMCYIIIVNPMILSETGMDHGAVFVATCLAAAIGCLVMGIVANYPIALAPGMGLNAYFTYSVCMGMGVPWQTALAAVFVSGLVFIAISMFKIREAIVNAIPMSLKLAIGGGIGLFLALIALKNAGVIVDLSLIHISEPTRRRGI
;
A
#
# COMPACT_ATOMS: atom_id res chain seq x y z
N MET A 1 -11.78 -6.66 -39.68
CA MET A 1 -12.75 -5.90 -38.83
C MET A 1 -13.74 -6.91 -38.27
N THR A 2 -13.46 -7.43 -37.07
CA THR A 2 -14.35 -8.36 -36.39
C THR A 2 -15.40 -7.52 -35.65
N THR A 3 -16.62 -7.62 -36.03
CA THR A 3 -17.77 -7.00 -35.34
C THR A 3 -17.85 -7.61 -33.92
N PRO A 4 -17.89 -6.79 -32.86
CA PRO A 4 -18.03 -7.30 -31.49
C PRO A 4 -19.39 -7.97 -31.31
N ASN A 5 -19.40 -9.05 -30.54
CA ASN A 5 -20.62 -9.81 -30.26
C ASN A 5 -21.56 -8.99 -29.34
N PRO A 6 -22.78 -8.66 -29.78
CA PRO A 6 -23.66 -7.72 -29.09
C PRO A 6 -24.14 -8.18 -27.69
N SER A 7 -23.98 -9.46 -27.36
CA SER A 7 -24.43 -10.00 -26.07
C SER A 7 -23.41 -9.75 -24.92
N SER A 8 -22.12 -9.65 -25.21
CA SER A 8 -21.07 -9.37 -24.21
C SER A 8 -20.90 -7.86 -23.97
N GLU A 9 -21.13 -7.04 -25.01
CA GLU A 9 -21.10 -5.57 -24.87
C GLU A 9 -22.19 -5.08 -23.91
N ASN A 10 -23.39 -5.65 -23.97
CA ASN A 10 -24.47 -5.23 -23.10
C ASN A 10 -24.25 -5.54 -21.61
N MET A 11 -23.53 -6.61 -21.26
CA MET A 11 -23.26 -6.95 -19.87
C MET A 11 -22.17 -6.06 -19.27
N LEU A 12 -21.07 -5.87 -19.99
CA LEU A 12 -19.96 -5.00 -19.56
C LEU A 12 -20.39 -3.54 -19.50
N GLU A 13 -21.17 -3.10 -20.48
CA GLU A 13 -21.73 -1.75 -20.52
C GLU A 13 -22.65 -1.49 -19.33
N ARG A 14 -23.52 -2.46 -19.00
CA ARG A 14 -24.45 -2.36 -17.88
C ARG A 14 -23.74 -2.38 -16.52
N MET A 15 -22.60 -3.08 -16.41
CA MET A 15 -21.88 -3.24 -15.17
C MET A 15 -20.91 -2.08 -14.92
N PHE A 16 -20.20 -1.60 -15.96
CA PHE A 16 -19.15 -0.61 -15.84
C PHE A 16 -19.48 0.77 -16.43
N LYS A 17 -20.66 0.93 -17.07
CA LYS A 17 -21.13 2.21 -17.63
C LYS A 17 -20.08 2.89 -18.54
N LEU A 18 -19.48 2.12 -19.42
CA LEU A 18 -18.36 2.56 -20.25
C LEU A 18 -18.71 3.78 -21.11
N SER A 19 -19.93 3.82 -21.67
CA SER A 19 -20.42 4.94 -22.47
C SER A 19 -20.62 6.22 -21.64
N GLU A 20 -21.16 6.11 -20.42
CA GLU A 20 -21.29 7.24 -19.50
C GLU A 20 -19.92 7.82 -19.14
N ASN A 21 -18.93 6.96 -18.91
CA ASN A 21 -17.56 7.33 -18.56
C ASN A 21 -16.71 7.73 -19.79
N LYS A 22 -17.29 7.73 -21.01
CA LYS A 22 -16.60 8.06 -22.27
C LYS A 22 -15.31 7.26 -22.49
N THR A 23 -15.30 5.99 -22.09
CA THR A 23 -14.17 5.09 -22.17
C THR A 23 -14.49 3.84 -22.99
N SER A 24 -13.49 3.01 -23.26
CA SER A 24 -13.63 1.73 -23.95
C SER A 24 -13.01 0.62 -23.11
N PHE A 25 -13.49 -0.62 -23.28
CA PHE A 25 -12.95 -1.79 -22.60
C PHE A 25 -11.42 -1.91 -22.73
N ARG A 26 -10.88 -1.62 -23.93
CA ARG A 26 -9.44 -1.66 -24.18
C ARG A 26 -8.69 -0.59 -23.35
N THR A 27 -9.25 0.60 -23.25
CA THR A 27 -8.66 1.70 -22.47
C THR A 27 -8.66 1.36 -20.99
N GLU A 28 -9.77 0.81 -20.46
CA GLU A 28 -9.88 0.39 -19.08
C GLU A 28 -8.90 -0.75 -18.73
N LEU A 29 -8.76 -1.74 -19.62
CA LEU A 29 -7.82 -2.82 -19.44
C LEU A 29 -6.37 -2.32 -19.40
N LEU A 30 -5.98 -1.44 -20.33
CA LEU A 30 -4.65 -0.84 -20.35
C LEU A 30 -4.39 0.01 -19.10
N ALA A 31 -5.38 0.81 -18.68
CA ALA A 31 -5.29 1.59 -17.46
C ALA A 31 -5.12 0.70 -16.22
N GLY A 32 -5.89 -0.40 -16.13
CA GLY A 32 -5.76 -1.38 -15.05
C GLY A 32 -4.40 -2.05 -14.99
N VAL A 33 -3.85 -2.48 -16.13
CA VAL A 33 -2.49 -3.05 -16.23
C VAL A 33 -1.43 -2.02 -15.81
N THR A 34 -1.55 -0.79 -16.29
CA THR A 34 -0.61 0.29 -15.92
C THR A 34 -0.64 0.56 -14.42
N THR A 35 -1.84 0.65 -13.84
CA THR A 35 -2.03 0.83 -12.39
C THR A 35 -1.45 -0.33 -11.60
N PHE A 36 -1.68 -1.57 -12.04
CA PHE A 36 -1.09 -2.75 -11.42
C PHE A 36 0.44 -2.70 -11.43
N LEU A 37 1.06 -2.39 -12.57
CA LEU A 37 2.51 -2.30 -12.70
C LEU A 37 3.12 -1.23 -11.79
N THR A 38 2.44 -0.10 -11.60
CA THR A 38 2.90 0.95 -10.69
C THR A 38 2.80 0.56 -9.21
N MET A 39 1.92 -0.38 -8.87
CA MET A 39 1.66 -0.80 -7.48
C MET A 39 2.29 -2.15 -7.13
N CYS A 40 2.74 -2.95 -8.11
CA CYS A 40 3.21 -4.31 -7.87
C CYS A 40 4.43 -4.39 -6.93
N TYR A 41 5.22 -3.32 -6.81
CA TYR A 41 6.34 -3.26 -5.86
C TYR A 41 5.90 -3.47 -4.39
N ILE A 42 4.65 -3.11 -4.05
CA ILE A 42 4.09 -3.26 -2.70
C ILE A 42 4.07 -4.73 -2.28
N ILE A 43 3.83 -5.63 -3.23
CA ILE A 43 3.79 -7.08 -3.00
C ILE A 43 5.12 -7.60 -2.44
N ILE A 44 6.22 -6.96 -2.81
CA ILE A 44 7.57 -7.32 -2.36
C ILE A 44 7.96 -6.52 -1.11
N VAL A 45 7.78 -5.21 -1.15
CA VAL A 45 8.29 -4.31 -0.08
C VAL A 45 7.46 -4.44 1.21
N ASN A 46 6.16 -4.69 1.12
CA ASN A 46 5.33 -4.85 2.31
C ASN A 46 5.73 -6.06 3.18
N PRO A 47 5.91 -7.28 2.62
CA PRO A 47 6.43 -8.40 3.39
C PRO A 47 7.84 -8.17 3.95
N MET A 48 8.71 -7.47 3.21
CA MET A 48 10.06 -7.13 3.69
C MET A 48 10.01 -6.28 4.97
N ILE A 49 9.17 -5.24 4.98
CA ILE A 49 9.05 -4.36 6.15
C ILE A 49 8.41 -5.09 7.33
N LEU A 50 7.32 -5.81 7.12
CA LEU A 50 6.59 -6.46 8.20
C LEU A 50 7.32 -7.69 8.76
N SER A 51 8.12 -8.40 7.97
CA SER A 51 8.90 -9.54 8.44
C SER A 51 9.99 -9.16 9.43
N GLU A 52 10.44 -7.90 9.47
CA GLU A 52 11.38 -7.40 10.50
C GLU A 52 10.81 -7.48 11.93
N THR A 53 9.48 -7.55 12.06
CA THR A 53 8.81 -7.77 13.36
C THR A 53 8.79 -9.23 13.82
N GLY A 54 9.30 -10.16 13.01
CA GLY A 54 9.23 -11.61 13.26
C GLY A 54 8.01 -12.31 12.65
N MET A 55 7.24 -11.62 11.79
CA MET A 55 6.18 -12.24 10.99
C MET A 55 6.79 -13.12 9.90
N ASP A 56 6.10 -14.22 9.55
CA ASP A 56 6.49 -15.05 8.41
C ASP A 56 6.32 -14.28 7.10
N HIS A 57 7.41 -14.14 6.36
CA HIS A 57 7.45 -13.41 5.09
C HIS A 57 6.44 -13.95 4.06
N GLY A 58 6.31 -15.29 3.97
CA GLY A 58 5.39 -15.93 3.03
C GLY A 58 3.92 -15.66 3.38
N ALA A 59 3.57 -15.74 4.68
CA ALA A 59 2.23 -15.46 5.15
C ALA A 59 1.84 -14.00 4.89
N VAL A 60 2.75 -13.05 5.16
CA VAL A 60 2.51 -11.61 4.89
C VAL A 60 2.37 -11.34 3.40
N PHE A 61 3.18 -11.99 2.55
CA PHE A 61 3.06 -11.89 1.09
C PHE A 61 1.67 -12.31 0.61
N VAL A 62 1.21 -13.49 1.01
CA VAL A 62 -0.12 -13.99 0.62
C VAL A 62 -1.22 -13.09 1.15
N ALA A 63 -1.15 -12.68 2.41
CA ALA A 63 -2.13 -11.76 3.01
C ALA A 63 -2.18 -10.41 2.27
N THR A 64 -1.04 -9.87 1.88
CA THR A 64 -0.94 -8.62 1.11
C THR A 64 -1.63 -8.76 -0.25
N CYS A 65 -1.36 -9.84 -0.98
CA CYS A 65 -1.97 -10.12 -2.28
C CYS A 65 -3.49 -10.28 -2.16
N LEU A 66 -3.96 -11.06 -1.18
CA LEU A 66 -5.38 -11.30 -0.98
C LEU A 66 -6.12 -10.02 -0.56
N ALA A 67 -5.56 -9.24 0.37
CA ALA A 67 -6.16 -7.98 0.80
C ALA A 67 -6.26 -6.97 -0.35
N ALA A 68 -5.21 -6.83 -1.14
CA ALA A 68 -5.21 -5.95 -2.31
C ALA A 68 -6.21 -6.43 -3.38
N ALA A 69 -6.27 -7.73 -3.66
CA ALA A 69 -7.20 -8.31 -4.64
C ALA A 69 -8.66 -8.09 -4.21
N ILE A 70 -9.01 -8.39 -2.96
CA ILE A 70 -10.36 -8.18 -2.42
C ILE A 70 -10.72 -6.69 -2.46
N GLY A 71 -9.82 -5.82 -2.00
CA GLY A 71 -10.03 -4.38 -2.01
C GLY A 71 -10.27 -3.83 -3.42
N CYS A 72 -9.44 -4.22 -4.39
CA CYS A 72 -9.59 -3.80 -5.78
C CYS A 72 -10.86 -4.35 -6.42
N LEU A 73 -11.24 -5.61 -6.14
CA LEU A 73 -12.49 -6.20 -6.66
C LEU A 73 -13.72 -5.47 -6.10
N VAL A 74 -13.74 -5.19 -4.80
CA VAL A 74 -14.84 -4.42 -4.19
C VAL A 74 -14.91 -3.02 -4.78
N MET A 75 -13.77 -2.34 -4.94
CA MET A 75 -13.74 -1.00 -5.51
C MET A 75 -14.19 -0.99 -6.97
N GLY A 76 -13.76 -1.95 -7.79
CA GLY A 76 -14.11 -2.03 -9.21
C GLY A 76 -15.55 -2.47 -9.44
N ILE A 77 -16.04 -3.48 -8.69
CA ILE A 77 -17.36 -4.08 -8.96
C ILE A 77 -18.49 -3.35 -8.21
N VAL A 78 -18.26 -3.01 -6.92
CA VAL A 78 -19.31 -2.42 -6.08
C VAL A 78 -19.32 -0.90 -6.20
N ALA A 79 -18.17 -0.27 -6.12
CA ALA A 79 -18.07 1.18 -6.18
C ALA A 79 -17.97 1.73 -7.62
N ASN A 80 -17.58 0.89 -8.58
CA ASN A 80 -17.34 1.28 -9.99
C ASN A 80 -16.37 2.47 -10.11
N TYR A 81 -15.31 2.47 -9.28
CA TYR A 81 -14.26 3.48 -9.31
C TYR A 81 -12.94 2.88 -9.82
N PRO A 82 -12.25 3.54 -10.77
CA PRO A 82 -10.97 3.08 -11.32
C PRO A 82 -9.80 3.38 -10.37
N ILE A 83 -9.93 2.98 -9.10
CA ILE A 83 -8.92 3.21 -8.06
C ILE A 83 -8.47 1.86 -7.53
N ALA A 84 -7.17 1.58 -7.63
CA ALA A 84 -6.59 0.40 -7.04
C ALA A 84 -6.31 0.62 -5.54
N LEU A 85 -6.54 -0.42 -4.75
CA LEU A 85 -6.32 -0.43 -3.31
C LEU A 85 -5.16 -1.36 -2.96
N ALA A 86 -4.26 -0.88 -2.12
CA ALA A 86 -3.17 -1.67 -1.56
C ALA A 86 -2.84 -1.21 -0.14
N PRO A 87 -2.11 -2.02 0.65
CA PRO A 87 -1.65 -1.64 1.99
C PRO A 87 -0.83 -0.35 1.98
N GLY A 88 -1.06 0.52 2.96
CA GLY A 88 -0.38 1.81 3.08
C GLY A 88 1.02 1.65 3.66
N MET A 89 2.06 1.84 2.86
CA MET A 89 3.47 1.63 3.24
C MET A 89 3.90 2.46 4.45
N GLY A 90 3.45 3.72 4.56
CA GLY A 90 3.79 4.58 5.69
C GLY A 90 3.26 4.05 7.03
N LEU A 91 2.04 3.50 7.04
CA LEU A 91 1.46 2.90 8.23
C LEU A 91 2.16 1.58 8.60
N ASN A 92 2.58 0.80 7.62
CA ASN A 92 3.29 -0.45 7.84
C ASN A 92 4.70 -0.21 8.40
N ALA A 93 5.40 0.82 7.93
CA ALA A 93 6.67 1.24 8.51
C ALA A 93 6.49 1.77 9.94
N TYR A 94 5.46 2.57 10.21
CA TYR A 94 5.14 3.00 11.58
C TYR A 94 4.85 1.81 12.49
N PHE A 95 4.06 0.85 12.02
CA PHE A 95 3.77 -0.39 12.75
C PHE A 95 5.05 -1.14 13.10
N THR A 96 5.93 -1.35 12.13
CA THR A 96 7.17 -2.11 12.29
C THR A 96 8.16 -1.37 13.19
N TYR A 97 8.57 -0.17 12.79
CA TYR A 97 9.69 0.53 13.43
C TYR A 97 9.30 1.26 14.71
N SER A 98 8.11 1.90 14.75
CA SER A 98 7.72 2.66 15.94
C SER A 98 7.01 1.79 16.97
N VAL A 99 6.05 0.98 16.57
CA VAL A 99 5.23 0.21 17.52
C VAL A 99 5.93 -1.07 17.94
N CYS A 100 6.30 -1.93 16.97
CA CYS A 100 6.88 -3.24 17.33
C CYS A 100 8.31 -3.10 17.81
N MET A 101 9.19 -2.41 17.09
CA MET A 101 10.60 -2.31 17.45
C MET A 101 10.86 -1.20 18.48
N GLY A 102 10.26 -0.03 18.33
CA GLY A 102 10.48 1.12 19.20
C GLY A 102 9.83 1.00 20.58
N MET A 103 8.60 0.52 20.65
CA MET A 103 7.89 0.32 21.93
C MET A 103 8.02 -1.12 22.47
N GLY A 104 8.62 -2.04 21.71
CA GLY A 104 8.78 -3.43 22.13
C GLY A 104 7.47 -4.22 22.20
N VAL A 105 6.43 -3.78 21.47
CA VAL A 105 5.12 -4.45 21.47
C VAL A 105 5.16 -5.68 20.56
N PRO A 106 4.77 -6.88 21.02
CA PRO A 106 4.68 -8.05 20.15
C PRO A 106 3.74 -7.79 18.97
N TRP A 107 4.15 -8.23 17.77
CA TRP A 107 3.40 -7.97 16.54
C TRP A 107 1.96 -8.49 16.59
N GLN A 108 1.68 -9.58 17.32
CA GLN A 108 0.33 -10.13 17.52
C GLN A 108 -0.58 -9.13 18.23
N THR A 109 -0.08 -8.49 19.28
CA THR A 109 -0.83 -7.48 20.04
C THR A 109 -1.05 -6.21 19.21
N ALA A 110 -0.01 -5.77 18.50
CA ALA A 110 -0.10 -4.63 17.62
C ALA A 110 -1.09 -4.88 16.47
N LEU A 111 -1.10 -6.10 15.89
CA LEU A 111 -2.05 -6.48 14.83
C LEU A 111 -3.49 -6.53 15.34
N ALA A 112 -3.71 -7.01 16.56
CA ALA A 112 -5.03 -6.96 17.19
C ALA A 112 -5.52 -5.51 17.38
N ALA A 113 -4.65 -4.59 17.77
CA ALA A 113 -4.99 -3.17 17.86
C ALA A 113 -5.35 -2.57 16.48
N VAL A 114 -4.62 -2.95 15.43
CA VAL A 114 -4.95 -2.54 14.04
C VAL A 114 -6.31 -3.07 13.62
N PHE A 115 -6.64 -4.32 13.95
CA PHE A 115 -7.95 -4.90 13.66
C PHE A 115 -9.09 -4.14 14.35
N VAL A 116 -8.95 -3.85 15.65
CA VAL A 116 -9.94 -3.05 16.39
C VAL A 116 -10.08 -1.65 15.80
N SER A 117 -8.96 -1.02 15.47
CA SER A 117 -8.95 0.30 14.77
C SER A 117 -9.70 0.25 13.45
N GLY A 118 -9.55 -0.83 12.67
CA GLY A 118 -10.28 -1.04 11.43
C GLY A 118 -11.80 -1.13 11.64
N LEU A 119 -12.24 -1.85 12.68
CA LEU A 119 -13.67 -1.93 13.04
C LEU A 119 -14.24 -0.57 13.45
N VAL A 120 -13.50 0.17 14.28
CA VAL A 120 -13.86 1.53 14.67
C VAL A 120 -13.95 2.45 13.46
N PHE A 121 -13.01 2.33 12.54
CA PHE A 121 -13.00 3.12 11.30
C PHE A 121 -14.22 2.83 10.42
N ILE A 122 -14.63 1.57 10.30
CA ILE A 122 -15.85 1.20 9.57
C ILE A 122 -17.07 1.83 10.24
N ALA A 123 -17.19 1.72 11.57
CA ALA A 123 -18.29 2.33 12.29
C ALA A 123 -18.35 3.86 12.10
N ILE A 124 -17.23 4.56 12.20
CA ILE A 124 -17.16 6.00 11.99
C ILE A 124 -17.53 6.37 10.53
N SER A 125 -17.14 5.54 9.56
CA SER A 125 -17.45 5.78 8.14
C SER A 125 -18.95 5.73 7.85
N MET A 126 -19.72 4.93 8.60
CA MET A 126 -21.18 4.87 8.45
C MET A 126 -21.88 6.18 8.86
N PHE A 127 -21.29 6.96 9.75
CA PHE A 127 -21.89 8.19 10.28
C PHE A 127 -21.46 9.49 9.54
N LYS A 128 -20.89 9.41 8.34
CA LYS A 128 -20.38 10.56 7.56
C LYS A 128 -19.35 11.44 8.29
N ILE A 129 -18.88 11.04 9.47
CA ILE A 129 -17.87 11.75 10.26
C ILE A 129 -16.55 11.83 9.47
N ARG A 130 -16.26 10.80 8.69
CA ARG A 130 -15.09 10.75 7.80
C ARG A 130 -15.04 11.93 6.83
N GLU A 131 -16.17 12.30 6.23
CA GLU A 131 -16.25 13.42 5.30
C GLU A 131 -15.91 14.74 5.98
N ALA A 132 -16.42 14.94 7.20
CA ALA A 132 -16.11 16.12 8.01
C ALA A 132 -14.62 16.21 8.35
N ILE A 133 -13.99 15.08 8.73
CA ILE A 133 -12.56 15.01 9.04
C ILE A 133 -11.72 15.32 7.80
N VAL A 134 -12.02 14.70 6.65
CA VAL A 134 -11.27 14.92 5.40
C VAL A 134 -11.40 16.36 4.91
N ASN A 135 -12.57 16.96 5.08
CA ASN A 135 -12.81 18.35 4.69
C ASN A 135 -12.16 19.35 5.65
N ALA A 136 -11.93 18.99 6.90
CA ALA A 136 -11.21 19.80 7.87
C ALA A 136 -9.70 19.90 7.60
N ILE A 137 -9.13 18.98 6.78
CA ILE A 137 -7.69 19.00 6.45
C ILE A 137 -7.40 20.08 5.40
N PRO A 138 -6.53 21.06 5.70
CA PRO A 138 -6.13 22.10 4.74
C PRO A 138 -5.53 21.51 3.46
N MET A 139 -5.76 22.15 2.32
CA MET A 139 -5.27 21.68 1.02
C MET A 139 -3.73 21.58 0.96
N SER A 140 -3.03 22.50 1.62
CA SER A 140 -1.56 22.46 1.75
C SER A 140 -1.07 21.18 2.42
N LEU A 141 -1.77 20.69 3.44
CA LEU A 141 -1.42 19.45 4.13
C LEU A 141 -1.72 18.24 3.25
N LYS A 142 -2.81 18.23 2.50
CA LYS A 142 -3.11 17.15 1.54
C LYS A 142 -2.02 17.01 0.47
N LEU A 143 -1.51 18.13 -0.04
CA LEU A 143 -0.40 18.14 -1.00
C LEU A 143 0.93 17.69 -0.35
N ALA A 144 1.19 18.14 0.87
CA ALA A 144 2.39 17.75 1.62
C ALA A 144 2.44 16.24 1.91
N ILE A 145 1.30 15.61 2.18
CA ILE A 145 1.21 14.16 2.38
C ILE A 145 1.69 13.40 1.13
N GLY A 146 1.27 13.84 -0.07
CA GLY A 146 1.73 13.23 -1.33
C GLY A 146 3.25 13.33 -1.52
N GLY A 147 3.82 14.52 -1.27
CA GLY A 147 5.26 14.72 -1.29
C GLY A 147 6.01 13.89 -0.26
N GLY A 148 5.49 13.82 0.97
CA GLY A 148 6.06 13.01 2.05
C GLY A 148 6.08 11.52 1.73
N ILE A 149 5.03 10.97 1.13
CA ILE A 149 4.99 9.58 0.68
C ILE A 149 6.06 9.33 -0.40
N GLY A 150 6.20 10.24 -1.36
CA GLY A 150 7.22 10.12 -2.41
C GLY A 150 8.64 10.08 -1.86
N LEU A 151 8.97 10.99 -0.93
CA LEU A 151 10.27 11.02 -0.26
C LEU A 151 10.52 9.76 0.59
N PHE A 152 9.51 9.27 1.28
CA PHE A 152 9.59 8.04 2.06
C PHE A 152 9.89 6.82 1.18
N LEU A 153 9.23 6.69 0.03
CA LEU A 153 9.49 5.63 -0.94
C LEU A 153 10.92 5.73 -1.51
N ALA A 154 11.38 6.95 -1.81
CA ALA A 154 12.75 7.17 -2.27
C ALA A 154 13.78 6.72 -1.21
N LEU A 155 13.55 7.04 0.06
CA LEU A 155 14.40 6.61 1.17
C LEU A 155 14.47 5.08 1.29
N ILE A 156 13.31 4.39 1.22
CA ILE A 156 13.26 2.93 1.26
C ILE A 156 14.02 2.33 0.06
N ALA A 157 13.81 2.88 -1.13
CA ALA A 157 14.49 2.41 -2.33
C ALA A 157 16.02 2.55 -2.21
N LEU A 158 16.51 3.67 -1.70
CA LEU A 158 17.94 3.92 -1.47
C LEU A 158 18.52 2.99 -0.40
N LYS A 159 17.76 2.70 0.66
CA LYS A 159 18.16 1.74 1.71
C LYS A 159 18.26 0.32 1.12
N ASN A 160 17.26 -0.12 0.35
CA ASN A 160 17.24 -1.44 -0.27
C ASN A 160 18.32 -1.60 -1.37
N ALA A 161 18.67 -0.52 -2.04
CA ALA A 161 19.76 -0.49 -3.02
C ALA A 161 21.16 -0.46 -2.37
N GLY A 162 21.23 -0.37 -1.03
CA GLY A 162 22.51 -0.29 -0.31
C GLY A 162 23.26 1.05 -0.45
N VAL A 163 22.59 2.08 -1.00
CA VAL A 163 23.15 3.44 -1.10
C VAL A 163 23.16 4.12 0.26
N ILE A 164 22.09 3.92 1.03
CA ILE A 164 22.00 4.35 2.42
C ILE A 164 22.12 3.10 3.29
N VAL A 165 23.17 3.05 4.11
CA VAL A 165 23.42 1.98 5.08
C VAL A 165 23.46 2.57 6.48
N ASP A 166 22.95 1.82 7.47
CA ASP A 166 23.09 2.18 8.87
C ASP A 166 24.56 1.98 9.26
N LEU A 167 25.35 3.05 9.21
CA LEU A 167 26.70 3.06 9.75
C LEU A 167 26.58 3.00 11.26
N SER A 168 26.75 1.80 11.83
CA SER A 168 26.96 1.65 13.26
C SER A 168 28.24 2.40 13.61
N LEU A 169 28.16 3.39 14.50
CA LEU A 169 29.30 4.14 15.03
C LEU A 169 30.35 3.25 15.66
N ILE A 170 30.05 1.99 15.93
CA ILE A 170 30.97 0.96 16.46
C ILE A 170 32.09 0.63 15.45
N HIS A 171 31.82 0.75 14.13
CA HIS A 171 32.87 0.49 13.12
C HIS A 171 33.88 1.63 12.94
N ILE A 172 33.60 2.83 13.43
CA ILE A 172 34.53 3.97 13.38
C ILE A 172 35.59 3.87 14.48
N SER A 173 35.31 3.11 15.54
CA SER A 173 36.21 2.96 16.70
C SER A 173 37.02 1.66 16.75
N GLU A 174 36.83 0.76 15.77
CA GLU A 174 37.65 -0.45 15.72
C GLU A 174 39.01 -0.13 15.07
N PRO A 175 40.11 -0.10 15.85
CA PRO A 175 41.42 0.10 15.26
C PRO A 175 41.71 -1.11 14.35
N THR A 176 42.03 -0.84 13.10
CA THR A 176 42.48 -1.82 12.12
C THR A 176 43.56 -2.70 12.77
N ARG A 177 43.18 -3.87 13.26
CA ARG A 177 44.12 -4.86 13.77
C ARG A 177 44.96 -5.30 12.57
N ARG A 178 46.11 -4.65 12.38
CA ARG A 178 47.13 -5.11 11.46
C ARG A 178 47.39 -6.57 11.82
N ARG A 179 47.02 -7.48 10.91
CA ARG A 179 47.58 -8.83 10.96
C ARG A 179 49.08 -8.66 10.77
N GLY A 180 49.79 -8.70 11.88
CA GLY A 180 51.24 -8.91 11.86
C GLY A 180 51.49 -10.30 11.28
N ILE A 181 52.49 -10.32 10.46
CA ILE A 181 53.17 -11.42 9.82
C ILE A 181 53.50 -12.52 10.83
#